data_2db647e8c6236bf37e32e38020a78db5
#
_entry.id   2db647e8c6236bf37e32e38020a78db5
#
_cell.length_a   1.000
_cell.length_b   1.000
_cell.length_c   1.000
_cell.angle_alpha   90.00
_cell.angle_beta   90.00
_cell.angle_gamma   90.00
#
_symmetry.space_group_name_H-M   'P 1'
#
loop_
_entity.id
_entity.type
_entity.pdbx_description
1 polymer ?
#
loop_
_entity_poly.entity_id
_entity_poly.type
_entity_poly.pdbx_seq_one_letter_code
_entity_poly.pdbx_strand_id
1 'polypeptide(L)'
;MSKKYFLAVDAGTGSVRAVLFDLEGSQIACVQQEWEHKEDPRYPGSMDFDWTYNWELTCGCIRGVLKESGIAPEEIAAISTTCMREGIVLYDREGNEIW
;
A
#
# COMPACT_ATOMS: atom_id res chain seq x y z
N MET A 1 22.76 -4.98 -9.59
CA MET A 1 22.61 -5.51 -8.22
C MET A 1 21.85 -6.80 -8.21
N SER A 2 22.16 -7.70 -7.30
CA SER A 2 21.40 -8.94 -7.21
C SER A 2 20.02 -8.70 -6.57
N LYS A 3 19.03 -9.48 -6.99
CA LYS A 3 17.66 -9.43 -6.49
C LYS A 3 17.58 -10.29 -5.24
N LYS A 4 17.44 -9.67 -4.08
CA LYS A 4 17.54 -10.36 -2.78
C LYS A 4 16.33 -10.26 -1.90
N TYR A 5 15.33 -9.44 -2.29
CA TYR A 5 14.22 -9.11 -1.40
C TYR A 5 12.88 -9.17 -2.10
N PHE A 6 11.85 -9.42 -1.32
CA PHE A 6 10.45 -9.32 -1.74
C PHE A 6 9.76 -8.24 -0.95
N LEU A 7 8.94 -7.45 -1.62
CA LEU A 7 8.13 -6.41 -0.98
C LEU A 7 6.65 -6.82 -1.01
N ALA A 8 6.01 -6.81 0.14
CA ALA A 8 4.57 -7.01 0.25
C ALA A 8 3.90 -5.71 0.67
N VAL A 9 2.79 -5.38 0.02
CA VAL A 9 1.97 -4.22 0.38
C VAL A 9 0.58 -4.72 0.75
N ASP A 10 0.18 -4.44 1.99
CA ASP A 10 -1.08 -4.87 2.55
C ASP A 10 -1.96 -3.65 2.83
N ALA A 11 -2.96 -3.44 1.99
CA ALA A 11 -3.90 -2.33 2.11
C ALA A 11 -5.17 -2.83 2.82
N GLY A 12 -5.12 -2.81 4.14
CA GLY A 12 -6.24 -3.27 4.96
C GLY A 12 -7.34 -2.23 5.13
N THR A 13 -8.34 -2.56 5.90
CA THR A 13 -9.47 -1.67 6.16
C THR A 13 -9.06 -0.45 6.99
N GLY A 14 -8.21 -0.62 7.99
CA GLY A 14 -7.82 0.46 8.90
C GLY A 14 -6.39 0.93 8.77
N SER A 15 -5.59 0.32 7.90
CA SER A 15 -4.18 0.68 7.75
C SER A 15 -3.59 0.13 6.47
N VAL A 16 -2.46 0.70 6.06
CA VAL A 16 -1.62 0.16 5.00
C VAL A 16 -0.27 -0.22 5.59
N ARG A 17 0.32 -1.27 5.07
CA ARG A 17 1.58 -1.79 5.57
C ARG A 17 2.46 -2.21 4.40
N ALA A 18 3.73 -1.84 4.45
CA ALA A 18 4.75 -2.34 3.55
C ALA A 18 5.70 -3.21 4.36
N VAL A 19 5.95 -4.42 3.87
CA VAL A 19 6.81 -5.39 4.57
C VAL A 19 7.87 -5.89 3.60
N LEU A 20 9.10 -5.85 4.04
CA LEU A 20 10.23 -6.32 3.25
C LEU A 20 10.72 -7.65 3.81
N PHE A 21 10.85 -8.64 2.92
CA PHE A 21 11.33 -9.98 3.25
C PHE A 21 12.60 -10.31 2.47
N ASP A 22 13.47 -11.11 3.05
CA ASP A 22 14.55 -11.72 2.29
C ASP A 22 14.05 -12.96 1.52
N LEU A 23 14.93 -13.61 0.78
CA LEU A 23 14.54 -14.76 -0.04
C LEU A 23 14.19 -16.00 0.79
N GLU A 24 14.59 -16.04 2.04
CA GLU A 24 14.25 -17.13 2.97
C GLU A 24 12.92 -16.88 3.68
N GLY A 25 12.29 -15.74 3.45
CA GLY A 25 11.01 -15.39 4.06
C GLY A 25 11.13 -14.70 5.41
N SER A 26 12.34 -14.29 5.81
CA SER A 26 12.53 -13.52 7.04
C SER A 26 12.11 -12.07 6.83
N GLN A 27 11.37 -11.52 7.77
CA GLN A 27 10.96 -10.13 7.73
C GLN A 27 12.14 -9.23 8.08
N ILE A 28 12.47 -8.33 7.17
CA ILE A 28 13.61 -7.41 7.33
C ILE A 28 13.16 -6.07 7.89
N ALA A 29 12.05 -5.55 7.40
CA ALA A 29 11.51 -4.26 7.84
C ALA A 29 10.00 -4.23 7.59
N CYS A 30 9.30 -3.41 8.39
CA CYS A 30 7.87 -3.21 8.24
C CYS A 30 7.54 -1.77 8.63
N VAL A 31 6.79 -1.07 7.77
CA VAL A 31 6.29 0.26 8.07
C VAL A 31 4.79 0.26 7.83
N GLN A 32 4.03 0.76 8.80
CA GLN A 32 2.58 0.78 8.79
C GLN A 32 2.08 2.18 9.06
N GLN A 33 0.98 2.56 8.37
CA GLN A 33 0.26 3.79 8.62
C GLN A 33 -1.23 3.49 8.75
N GLU A 34 -1.86 4.08 9.74
CA GLU A 34 -3.31 4.00 9.88
C GLU A 34 -3.97 4.95 8.89
N TRP A 35 -5.13 4.58 8.40
CA TRP A 35 -5.97 5.42 7.58
C TRP A 35 -7.43 5.30 7.96
N GLU A 36 -8.21 6.28 7.59
CA GLU A 36 -9.62 6.34 7.90
C GLU A 36 -10.43 6.45 6.61
N HIS A 37 -11.60 5.85 6.62
CA HIS A 37 -12.58 6.04 5.57
C HIS A 37 -13.54 7.14 6.01
N LYS A 38 -13.98 7.96 5.06
CA LYS A 38 -14.86 9.08 5.33
C LYS A 38 -16.26 8.78 4.85
N GLU A 39 -17.24 9.29 5.59
CA GLU A 39 -18.62 9.22 5.19
C GLU A 39 -18.93 10.31 4.16
N ASP A 40 -19.61 9.93 3.08
CA ASP A 40 -20.18 10.91 2.15
C ASP A 40 -21.48 11.42 2.76
N PRO A 41 -21.62 12.74 3.01
CA PRO A 41 -22.85 13.28 3.62
C PRO A 41 -24.13 12.95 2.86
N ARG A 42 -24.04 12.68 1.56
CA ARG A 42 -25.19 12.29 0.74
C ARG A 42 -25.66 10.87 1.02
N TYR A 43 -24.79 10.04 1.59
CA TYR A 43 -25.05 8.63 1.82
C TYR A 43 -24.63 8.26 3.25
N PRO A 44 -25.51 8.50 4.24
CA PRO A 44 -25.20 8.18 5.63
C PRO A 44 -24.79 6.72 5.81
N GLY A 45 -23.71 6.49 6.56
CA GLY A 45 -23.16 5.16 6.78
C GLY A 45 -22.19 4.69 5.69
N SER A 46 -21.95 5.50 4.65
CA SER A 46 -20.97 5.15 3.63
C SER A 46 -19.54 5.22 4.17
N MET A 47 -18.62 4.50 3.53
CA MET A 47 -17.22 4.49 3.89
C MET A 47 -16.40 4.75 2.63
N ASP A 48 -16.22 6.03 2.32
CA ASP A 48 -15.46 6.43 1.14
C ASP A 48 -13.95 6.32 1.38
N PHE A 49 -13.28 5.82 0.39
CA PHE A 49 -11.84 5.65 0.40
C PHE A 49 -11.18 6.81 -0.35
N ASP A 50 -10.43 7.64 0.36
CA ASP A 50 -9.66 8.71 -0.28
C ASP A 50 -8.39 8.10 -0.90
N TRP A 51 -8.52 7.63 -2.13
CA TRP A 51 -7.45 6.88 -2.78
C TRP A 51 -6.20 7.73 -3.02
N THR A 52 -6.33 9.00 -3.28
CA THR A 52 -5.18 9.90 -3.51
C THR A 52 -4.34 10.03 -2.24
N TYR A 53 -4.99 10.34 -1.12
CA TYR A 53 -4.31 10.46 0.16
C TYR A 53 -3.74 9.12 0.61
N ASN A 54 -4.53 8.07 0.49
CA ASN A 54 -4.12 6.73 0.92
C ASN A 54 -3.00 6.17 0.03
N TRP A 55 -2.98 6.54 -1.24
CA TRP A 55 -1.87 6.20 -2.12
C TRP A 55 -0.57 6.85 -1.66
N GLU A 56 -0.63 8.11 -1.22
CA GLU A 56 0.54 8.78 -0.65
C GLU A 56 1.03 8.09 0.62
N LEU A 57 0.13 7.64 1.47
CA LEU A 57 0.50 6.85 2.66
C LEU A 57 1.16 5.54 2.26
N THR A 58 0.63 4.86 1.25
CA THR A 58 1.19 3.61 0.73
C THR A 58 2.62 3.83 0.22
N CYS A 59 2.81 4.85 -0.59
CA CYS A 59 4.15 5.18 -1.09
C CYS A 59 5.09 5.55 0.05
N GLY A 60 4.58 6.24 1.07
CA GLY A 60 5.34 6.57 2.27
C GLY A 60 5.81 5.33 3.02
N CYS A 61 4.95 4.31 3.14
CA CYS A 61 5.33 3.04 3.75
C CYS A 61 6.41 2.32 2.95
N ILE A 62 6.32 2.32 1.63
CA ILE A 62 7.32 1.71 0.75
C ILE A 62 8.67 2.43 0.90
N ARG A 63 8.66 3.76 0.84
CA ARG A 63 9.88 4.53 1.07
C ARG A 63 10.45 4.29 2.46
N GLY A 64 9.58 4.14 3.43
CA GLY A 64 9.96 3.87 4.82
C GLY A 64 10.72 2.57 4.98
N VAL A 65 10.25 1.48 4.37
CA VAL A 65 10.97 0.20 4.47
C VAL A 65 12.30 0.23 3.74
N LEU A 66 12.39 0.96 2.62
CA LEU A 66 13.65 1.13 1.93
C LEU A 66 14.66 1.90 2.80
N LYS A 67 14.21 2.98 3.41
CA LYS A 67 15.06 3.78 4.30
C LYS A 67 15.49 2.98 5.54
N GLU A 68 14.55 2.31 6.19
CA GLU A 68 14.79 1.57 7.41
C GLU A 68 15.72 0.38 7.20
N SER A 69 15.56 -0.31 6.08
CA SER A 69 16.40 -1.46 5.74
C SER A 69 17.75 -1.08 5.13
N GLY A 70 17.84 0.09 4.51
CA GLY A 70 19.05 0.53 3.83
C GLY A 70 19.32 -0.15 2.49
N ILE A 71 18.39 -0.97 1.99
CA ILE A 71 18.59 -1.63 0.69
C ILE A 71 18.34 -0.67 -0.47
N ALA A 72 18.89 -0.99 -1.62
CA ALA A 72 18.57 -0.28 -2.86
C ALA A 72 17.30 -0.84 -3.49
N PRO A 73 16.44 0.02 -4.09
CA PRO A 73 15.22 -0.47 -4.74
C PRO A 73 15.48 -1.54 -5.79
N GLU A 74 16.61 -1.48 -6.46
CA GLU A 74 17.01 -2.45 -7.50
C GLU A 74 17.21 -3.85 -6.95
N GLU A 75 17.35 -4.00 -5.64
CA GLU A 75 17.50 -5.31 -5.00
C GLU A 75 16.15 -6.01 -4.76
N ILE A 76 15.04 -5.34 -5.02
CA ILE A 76 13.71 -5.94 -4.88
C ILE A 76 13.43 -6.81 -6.11
N ALA A 77 13.22 -8.10 -5.88
CA ALA A 77 12.97 -9.06 -6.94
C ALA A 77 11.52 -9.05 -7.42
N ALA A 78 10.59 -8.86 -6.49
CA ALA A 78 9.17 -8.88 -6.80
C ALA A 78 8.36 -8.13 -5.75
N ILE A 79 7.19 -7.68 -6.15
CA ILE A 79 6.21 -7.03 -5.28
C ILE A 79 4.91 -7.82 -5.35
N SER A 80 4.30 -8.04 -4.20
CA SER A 80 2.97 -8.62 -4.11
C SER A 80 2.07 -7.70 -3.30
N THR A 81 0.81 -7.71 -3.62
CA THR A 81 -0.16 -6.86 -2.93
C THR A 81 -1.35 -7.66 -2.45
N THR A 82 -1.92 -7.22 -1.35
CA THR A 82 -3.22 -7.69 -0.87
C THR A 82 -4.02 -6.47 -0.41
N CYS A 83 -5.34 -6.59 -0.41
CA CYS A 83 -6.19 -5.46 -0.05
C CYS A 83 -7.44 -5.93 0.68
N MET A 84 -8.20 -4.94 1.18
CA MET A 84 -9.50 -5.19 1.74
C MET A 84 -10.42 -5.79 0.67
N ARG A 85 -11.28 -6.71 1.07
CA ARG A 85 -12.19 -7.35 0.13
C ARG A 85 -13.31 -6.38 -0.28
N GLU A 86 -13.76 -6.50 -1.52
CA GLU A 86 -14.95 -5.81 -2.06
C GLU A 86 -14.80 -4.29 -2.16
N GLY A 87 -13.57 -3.76 -2.07
CA GLY A 87 -13.31 -2.37 -2.37
C GLY A 87 -13.20 -2.17 -3.88
N ILE A 88 -13.87 -1.14 -4.40
CA ILE A 88 -13.88 -0.85 -5.82
C ILE A 88 -13.58 0.63 -6.05
N VAL A 89 -12.73 0.92 -7.02
CA VAL A 89 -12.53 2.25 -7.56
C VAL A 89 -12.65 2.16 -9.08
N LEU A 90 -13.47 3.01 -9.67
CA LEU A 90 -13.67 3.03 -11.12
C LEU A 90 -12.95 4.22 -11.73
N TYR A 91 -12.24 3.97 -12.82
CA TYR A 91 -11.49 4.99 -13.56
C TYR A 91 -11.99 5.07 -15.00
N ASP A 92 -11.88 6.25 -15.59
CA ASP A 92 -12.08 6.41 -17.03
C ASP A 92 -10.79 6.03 -17.79
N ARG A 93 -10.81 6.16 -19.13
CA ARG A 93 -9.65 5.79 -19.96
C ARG A 93 -8.45 6.67 -19.70
N GLU A 94 -8.65 7.89 -19.25
CA GLU A 94 -7.60 8.86 -18.98
C GLU A 94 -7.02 8.68 -17.57
N GLY A 95 -7.56 7.75 -16.79
CA GLY A 95 -7.09 7.49 -15.44
C GLY A 95 -7.74 8.37 -14.37
N ASN A 96 -8.81 9.07 -14.71
CA ASN A 96 -9.56 9.86 -13.74
C ASN A 96 -10.53 8.98 -12.98
N GLU A 97 -10.60 9.18 -11.66
CA GLU A 97 -11.55 8.48 -10.82
C GLU A 97 -12.96 8.97 -11.12
N ILE A 98 -13.86 8.03 -11.38
CA ILE A 98 -15.27 8.35 -11.61
C ILE A 98 -16.17 7.81 -10.51
N TRP A 99 -15.68 6.89 -9.68
CA TRP A 99 -16.40 6.38 -8.51
C TRP A 99 -15.47 5.54 -7.63
#